data_d85af6a777f1271ace03ee6d78e6ef11
#
_entry.id   d85af6a777f1271ace03ee6d78e6ef11
#
_cell.length_a   1.000
_cell.length_b   1.000
_cell.length_c   1.000
_cell.angle_alpha   90.00
_cell.angle_beta   90.00
_cell.angle_gamma   90.00
#
_symmetry.space_group_name_H-M   'P 1'
#
loop_
_entity.id
_entity.type
_entity.pdbx_description
1 polymer ?
#
loop_
_entity_poly.entity_id
_entity_poly.type
_entity_poly.pdbx_seq_one_letter_code
_entity_poly.pdbx_strand_id
1 'polypeptide(L)'
;MEFLFPAVNGDAGLMAFGRHQGRYSHLGENVGNILRNALFSPGEFLGALDWANILFYLFLLSLPLAFYWRRSSIPILAATLPLLASNILSSSSAQQDLVHQYNLPIAVLLVVASMDGFATDLRQSRLWLTRRLWFCTFWAALCFTLLAKRGYSLGYHVITKINQVQPAYSLIVQIADNDSVLTHNHLAPHLSQRLVVKLLSGEQSLTAADLDQLDVALLNRHDPRWPTSIQHTAATIEQLQAMQWACEEDDQSGFVLCQRPTS
;
A
#
# COMPACT_ATOMS: atom_id res chain seq x y z
N MET A 1 -0.99 -8.18 24.05
CA MET A 1 -1.11 -8.31 22.58
C MET A 1 -0.68 -9.69 22.07
N GLU A 2 0.26 -10.37 22.72
CA GLU A 2 0.73 -11.71 22.31
C GLU A 2 -0.34 -12.82 22.36
N PHE A 3 -1.41 -12.66 23.14
CA PHE A 3 -2.47 -13.66 23.29
C PHE A 3 -3.66 -13.50 22.32
N LEU A 4 -3.85 -12.33 21.74
CA LEU A 4 -4.97 -12.06 20.84
C LEU A 4 -4.66 -12.39 19.37
N PHE A 5 -3.42 -12.22 18.93
CA PHE A 5 -3.01 -12.48 17.56
C PHE A 5 -3.05 -13.97 17.16
N PRO A 6 -2.59 -14.92 17.99
CA PRO A 6 -2.70 -16.34 17.67
C PRO A 6 -4.14 -16.84 17.59
N ALA A 7 -5.04 -16.28 18.42
CA ALA A 7 -6.44 -16.66 18.44
C ALA A 7 -7.22 -16.25 17.18
N VAL A 8 -6.75 -15.17 16.51
CA VAL A 8 -7.42 -14.63 15.30
C VAL A 8 -6.75 -15.11 14.01
N ASN A 9 -5.41 -15.30 14.03
CA ASN A 9 -4.63 -15.65 12.84
C ASN A 9 -4.01 -17.05 12.86
N GLY A 10 -4.40 -17.93 13.79
CA GLY A 10 -3.78 -19.25 13.96
C GLY A 10 -2.32 -19.15 14.41
N ASP A 11 -1.54 -20.21 14.17
CA ASP A 11 -0.12 -20.30 14.56
C ASP A 11 0.81 -19.26 13.91
N ALA A 12 0.29 -18.40 13.05
CA ALA A 12 1.06 -17.32 12.41
C ALA A 12 1.33 -16.11 13.33
N GLY A 13 0.92 -16.12 14.60
CA GLY A 13 1.10 -15.14 15.66
C GLY A 13 2.09 -14.00 15.37
N LEU A 14 3.18 -13.93 16.10
CA LEU A 14 4.28 -12.97 15.90
C LEU A 14 5.00 -13.10 14.52
N MET A 15 4.83 -14.20 13.79
CA MET A 15 5.39 -14.38 12.44
C MET A 15 4.73 -13.47 11.39
N ALA A 16 3.54 -12.93 11.64
CA ALA A 16 2.98 -11.86 10.79
C ALA A 16 3.84 -10.58 10.88
N PHE A 17 4.47 -10.32 12.01
CA PHE A 17 5.53 -9.31 12.15
C PHE A 17 6.79 -9.68 11.34
N GLY A 18 7.09 -10.95 11.12
CA GLY A 18 8.23 -11.40 10.33
C GLY A 18 8.22 -10.92 8.88
N ARG A 19 7.05 -10.78 8.26
CA ARG A 19 6.94 -10.19 6.92
C ARG A 19 7.37 -8.72 6.88
N HIS A 20 7.14 -7.98 7.96
CA HIS A 20 7.58 -6.60 8.07
C HIS A 20 9.05 -6.49 8.49
N GLN A 21 9.57 -7.43 9.26
CA GLN A 21 11.00 -7.49 9.61
C GLN A 21 11.88 -7.72 8.38
N GLY A 22 11.43 -8.50 7.41
CA GLY A 22 12.15 -8.70 6.15
C GLY A 22 12.52 -7.41 5.40
N ARG A 23 11.77 -6.33 5.64
CA ARG A 23 12.07 -5.00 5.06
C ARG A 23 13.32 -4.34 5.64
N TYR A 24 13.79 -4.79 6.80
CA TYR A 24 14.93 -4.24 7.53
C TYR A 24 16.08 -5.26 7.66
N SER A 25 15.95 -6.44 7.03
CA SER A 25 16.92 -7.54 7.14
C SER A 25 18.32 -7.17 6.66
N HIS A 26 18.45 -6.22 5.74
CA HIS A 26 19.72 -5.68 5.26
C HIS A 26 20.47 -4.87 6.32
N LEU A 27 19.80 -4.43 7.39
CA LEU A 27 20.38 -3.69 8.52
C LEU A 27 20.67 -4.59 9.73
N GLY A 28 20.02 -5.78 9.79
CA GLY A 28 20.20 -6.74 10.87
C GLY A 28 19.03 -7.73 10.96
N GLU A 29 19.28 -8.89 11.53
CA GLU A 29 18.30 -9.98 11.64
C GLU A 29 17.13 -9.66 12.59
N ASN A 30 17.36 -8.77 13.55
CA ASN A 30 16.36 -8.34 14.54
C ASN A 30 16.63 -6.91 14.99
N VAL A 31 15.68 -6.30 15.69
CA VAL A 31 15.76 -4.91 16.15
C VAL A 31 17.02 -4.67 17.01
N GLY A 32 17.41 -5.64 17.86
CA GLY A 32 18.62 -5.53 18.66
C GLY A 32 19.89 -5.46 17.83
N ASN A 33 19.99 -6.28 16.78
CA ASN A 33 21.11 -6.27 15.84
C ASN A 33 21.14 -4.99 15.01
N ILE A 34 19.98 -4.48 14.58
CA ILE A 34 19.89 -3.19 13.87
C ILE A 34 20.42 -2.05 14.74
N LEU A 35 20.00 -1.98 16.01
CA LEU A 35 20.49 -0.97 16.96
C LEU A 35 21.98 -1.14 17.24
N ARG A 36 22.46 -2.38 17.40
CA ARG A 36 23.87 -2.67 17.59
C ARG A 36 24.70 -2.22 16.39
N ASN A 37 24.28 -2.55 15.17
CA ASN A 37 24.97 -2.16 13.95
C ASN A 37 24.99 -0.63 13.79
N ALA A 38 23.88 0.04 14.09
CA ALA A 38 23.82 1.51 14.06
C ALA A 38 24.79 2.17 15.03
N LEU A 39 25.03 1.57 16.23
CA LEU A 39 25.87 2.14 17.27
C LEU A 39 27.34 1.76 17.11
N PHE A 40 27.66 0.51 16.75
CA PHE A 40 29.01 -0.02 16.76
C PHE A 40 29.64 -0.14 15.36
N SER A 41 28.85 -0.13 14.28
CA SER A 41 29.32 -0.17 12.90
C SER A 41 28.60 0.89 12.04
N PRO A 42 28.62 2.18 12.42
CA PRO A 42 27.82 3.21 11.75
C PRO A 42 28.19 3.39 10.27
N GLY A 43 29.44 3.15 9.89
CA GLY A 43 29.86 3.22 8.48
C GLY A 43 29.22 2.17 7.61
N GLU A 44 29.14 0.92 8.07
CA GLU A 44 28.46 -0.16 7.35
C GLU A 44 26.94 0.04 7.35
N PHE A 45 26.39 0.44 8.50
CA PHE A 45 24.97 0.73 8.65
C PHE A 45 24.51 1.83 7.67
N LEU A 46 25.22 2.94 7.62
CA LEU A 46 24.92 4.05 6.69
C LEU A 46 25.21 3.69 5.24
N GLY A 47 26.23 2.84 5.00
CA GLY A 47 26.58 2.35 3.66
C GLY A 47 25.54 1.39 3.08
N ALA A 48 24.74 0.72 3.91
CA ALA A 48 23.65 -0.15 3.48
C ALA A 48 22.40 0.60 3.02
N LEU A 49 22.35 1.93 3.19
CA LEU A 49 21.19 2.75 2.84
C LEU A 49 21.30 3.29 1.40
N ASP A 50 20.18 3.29 0.68
CA ASP A 50 20.07 3.94 -0.64
C ASP A 50 19.85 5.46 -0.48
N TRP A 51 20.94 6.19 -0.31
CA TRP A 51 20.90 7.63 -0.10
C TRP A 51 20.27 8.41 -1.24
N ALA A 52 20.37 7.95 -2.46
CA ALA A 52 19.77 8.63 -3.61
C ALA A 52 18.26 8.64 -3.50
N ASN A 53 17.65 7.47 -3.23
CA ASN A 53 16.21 7.32 -3.02
C ASN A 53 15.76 8.06 -1.76
N ILE A 54 16.49 7.95 -0.65
CA ILE A 54 16.17 8.62 0.61
C ILE A 54 16.13 10.15 0.43
N LEU A 55 17.16 10.73 -0.18
CA LEU A 55 17.22 12.18 -0.40
C LEU A 55 16.11 12.65 -1.35
N PHE A 56 15.86 11.88 -2.40
CA PHE A 56 14.75 12.17 -3.32
C PHE A 56 13.39 12.09 -2.64
N TYR A 57 13.16 11.06 -1.84
CA TYR A 57 11.95 10.90 -1.03
C TYR A 57 11.74 12.07 -0.06
N LEU A 58 12.77 12.43 0.72
CA LEU A 58 12.71 13.55 1.66
C LEU A 58 12.48 14.89 0.95
N PHE A 59 13.12 15.08 -0.21
CA PHE A 59 12.90 16.24 -1.05
C PHE A 59 11.45 16.34 -1.50
N LEU A 60 10.90 15.29 -2.08
CA LEU A 60 9.50 15.27 -2.55
C LEU A 60 8.51 15.47 -1.41
N LEU A 61 8.76 14.84 -0.26
CA LEU A 61 7.89 14.93 0.91
C LEU A 61 7.87 16.34 1.52
N SER A 62 9.03 17.02 1.55
CA SER A 62 9.15 18.34 2.14
C SER A 62 8.83 19.48 1.17
N LEU A 63 8.99 19.26 -0.12
CA LEU A 63 8.92 20.28 -1.17
C LEU A 63 7.63 21.15 -1.12
N PRO A 64 6.42 20.59 -0.97
CA PRO A 64 5.21 21.40 -0.94
C PRO A 64 5.07 22.26 0.31
N LEU A 65 5.73 21.88 1.40
CA LEU A 65 5.49 22.41 2.75
C LEU A 65 6.66 23.17 3.36
N ALA A 66 7.88 23.01 2.81
CA ALA A 66 9.12 23.56 3.39
C ALA A 66 9.08 25.06 3.67
N PHE A 67 8.41 25.83 2.82
CA PHE A 67 8.31 27.29 2.97
C PHE A 67 7.40 27.75 4.10
N TYR A 68 6.60 26.86 4.66
CA TYR A 68 5.73 27.18 5.79
C TYR A 68 6.44 27.02 7.14
N TRP A 69 7.49 26.17 7.23
CA TRP A 69 8.11 25.83 8.50
C TRP A 69 8.90 26.99 9.10
N ARG A 70 8.87 27.08 10.41
CA ARG A 70 9.54 28.06 11.25
C ARG A 70 10.30 27.35 12.38
N ARG A 71 11.06 28.10 13.14
CA ARG A 71 11.75 27.56 14.33
C ARG A 71 10.77 27.00 15.34
N SER A 72 9.57 27.58 15.45
CA SER A 72 8.49 27.08 16.30
C SER A 72 8.01 25.69 15.90
N SER A 73 8.09 25.34 14.61
CA SER A 73 7.64 24.04 14.09
C SER A 73 8.64 22.90 14.37
N ILE A 74 9.86 23.19 14.87
CA ILE A 74 10.91 22.18 15.11
C ILE A 74 10.43 21.03 16.01
N PRO A 75 9.71 21.25 17.13
CA PRO A 75 9.25 20.14 17.97
C PRO A 75 8.30 19.19 17.23
N ILE A 76 7.42 19.73 16.37
CA ILE A 76 6.47 18.94 15.58
C ILE A 76 7.22 18.17 14.49
N LEU A 77 8.19 18.82 13.82
CA LEU A 77 9.05 18.15 12.84
C LEU A 77 9.89 17.04 13.50
N ALA A 78 10.39 17.27 14.73
CA ALA A 78 11.09 16.23 15.48
C ALA A 78 10.19 15.02 15.81
N ALA A 79 8.90 15.26 16.06
CA ALA A 79 7.94 14.18 16.28
C ALA A 79 7.71 13.30 15.04
N THR A 80 8.06 13.76 13.84
CA THR A 80 8.00 12.93 12.63
C THR A 80 9.18 11.95 12.50
N LEU A 81 10.28 12.16 13.23
CA LEU A 81 11.53 11.40 13.06
C LEU A 81 11.35 9.88 13.22
N PRO A 82 10.61 9.34 14.20
CA PRO A 82 10.44 7.89 14.30
C PRO A 82 9.73 7.28 13.08
N LEU A 83 8.72 7.97 12.55
CA LEU A 83 7.98 7.54 11.37
C LEU A 83 8.84 7.65 10.10
N LEU A 84 9.58 8.74 9.96
CA LEU A 84 10.55 8.92 8.88
C LEU A 84 11.63 7.85 8.94
N ALA A 85 12.17 7.56 10.13
CA ALA A 85 13.16 6.51 10.30
C ALA A 85 12.63 5.16 9.86
N SER A 86 11.38 4.79 10.20
CA SER A 86 10.79 3.54 9.74
C SER A 86 10.71 3.44 8.22
N ASN A 87 10.41 4.54 7.51
CA ASN A 87 10.34 4.54 6.06
C ASN A 87 11.73 4.57 5.41
N ILE A 88 12.66 5.38 5.94
CA ILE A 88 14.01 5.52 5.40
C ILE A 88 14.82 4.23 5.55
N LEU A 89 14.69 3.56 6.69
CA LEU A 89 15.42 2.33 6.99
C LEU A 89 14.84 1.09 6.29
N SER A 90 13.71 1.21 5.61
CA SER A 90 13.08 0.08 4.91
C SER A 90 13.71 -0.15 3.53
N SER A 91 13.94 -1.41 3.17
CA SER A 91 14.30 -1.81 1.80
C SER A 91 13.10 -1.80 0.85
N SER A 92 11.88 -1.61 1.35
CA SER A 92 10.67 -1.57 0.53
C SER A 92 10.49 -0.21 -0.12
N SER A 93 10.58 -0.14 -1.44
CA SER A 93 10.33 1.08 -2.22
C SER A 93 8.94 1.69 -1.97
N ALA A 94 7.95 0.85 -1.65
CA ALA A 94 6.60 1.30 -1.32
C ALA A 94 6.53 2.21 -0.08
N GLN A 95 7.46 2.07 0.89
CA GLN A 95 7.51 2.95 2.06
C GLN A 95 8.12 4.32 1.77
N GLN A 96 8.97 4.41 0.75
CA GLN A 96 9.58 5.64 0.27
C GLN A 96 8.82 6.26 -0.91
N ASP A 97 7.72 5.65 -1.34
CA ASP A 97 6.87 6.20 -2.39
C ASP A 97 5.69 6.96 -1.77
N LEU A 98 5.50 8.22 -2.18
CA LEU A 98 4.42 9.11 -1.69
C LEU A 98 3.01 8.62 -2.04
N VAL A 99 2.88 7.66 -2.95
CA VAL A 99 1.61 7.06 -3.37
C VAL A 99 0.99 6.21 -2.27
N HIS A 100 1.86 5.55 -1.50
CA HIS A 100 1.42 4.58 -0.53
C HIS A 100 1.07 5.20 0.82
N GLN A 101 0.16 4.56 1.52
CA GLN A 101 -0.39 4.98 2.81
C GLN A 101 0.63 5.17 3.94
N TYR A 102 1.85 4.67 3.79
CA TYR A 102 2.91 4.76 4.80
C TYR A 102 3.31 6.20 5.13
N ASN A 103 3.08 7.11 4.18
CA ASN A 103 3.41 8.53 4.35
C ASN A 103 2.29 9.36 4.98
N LEU A 104 1.08 8.80 5.12
CA LEU A 104 -0.07 9.53 5.63
C LEU A 104 0.15 10.10 7.04
N PRO A 105 0.63 9.33 8.03
CA PRO A 105 0.89 9.89 9.37
C PRO A 105 1.95 10.98 9.37
N ILE A 106 3.00 10.83 8.54
CA ILE A 106 4.06 11.82 8.38
C ILE A 106 3.50 13.10 7.76
N ALA A 107 2.70 12.97 6.69
CA ALA A 107 2.08 14.10 6.00
C ALA A 107 1.20 14.94 6.95
N VAL A 108 0.42 14.28 7.82
CA VAL A 108 -0.39 14.97 8.83
C VAL A 108 0.49 15.82 9.75
N LEU A 109 1.57 15.27 10.30
CA LEU A 109 2.48 16.01 11.17
C LEU A 109 3.17 17.16 10.44
N LEU A 110 3.59 16.97 9.18
CA LEU A 110 4.19 18.02 8.36
C LEU A 110 3.21 19.16 8.07
N VAL A 111 1.93 18.84 7.84
CA VAL A 111 0.86 19.85 7.68
C VAL A 111 0.66 20.61 9.00
N VAL A 112 0.60 19.92 10.14
CA VAL A 112 0.48 20.57 11.47
C VAL A 112 1.68 21.49 11.73
N ALA A 113 2.91 21.06 11.41
CA ALA A 113 4.11 21.90 11.49
C ALA A 113 4.01 23.14 10.60
N SER A 114 3.40 22.99 9.41
CA SER A 114 3.16 24.10 8.49
C SER A 114 2.12 25.09 9.04
N MET A 115 1.06 24.57 9.67
CA MET A 115 0.04 25.40 10.33
C MET A 115 0.63 26.19 11.51
N ASP A 116 1.51 25.58 12.31
CA ASP A 116 2.21 26.27 13.40
C ASP A 116 3.12 27.41 12.89
N GLY A 117 3.90 27.12 11.86
CA GLY A 117 4.75 28.13 11.21
C GLY A 117 3.91 29.28 10.63
N PHE A 118 2.79 28.96 10.00
CA PHE A 118 1.85 29.93 9.49
C PHE A 118 1.21 30.81 10.61
N ALA A 119 0.75 30.18 11.70
CA ALA A 119 0.20 30.90 12.86
C ALA A 119 1.24 31.85 13.48
N THR A 120 2.51 31.49 13.47
CA THR A 120 3.60 32.35 13.93
C THR A 120 3.76 33.60 13.06
N ASP A 121 3.65 33.45 11.73
CA ASP A 121 3.73 34.58 10.79
C ASP A 121 2.50 35.53 10.91
N LEU A 122 1.31 34.99 11.14
CA LEU A 122 0.10 35.79 11.36
C LEU A 122 0.27 36.81 12.46
N ARG A 123 1.06 36.54 13.48
CA ARG A 123 1.31 37.40 14.61
C ARG A 123 2.30 38.55 14.30
N GLN A 124 3.05 38.47 13.21
CA GLN A 124 4.17 39.36 12.94
C GLN A 124 3.85 40.53 11.98
N SER A 125 3.10 40.34 10.89
CA SER A 125 2.74 41.43 9.95
C SER A 125 1.72 41.01 8.88
N ARG A 126 0.64 41.84 8.68
CA ARG A 126 -0.42 41.55 7.70
C ARG A 126 0.00 41.62 6.23
N LEU A 127 0.80 42.60 5.82
CA LEU A 127 1.14 42.81 4.39
C LEU A 127 2.11 41.75 3.85
N TRP A 128 3.10 41.39 4.64
CA TRP A 128 4.06 40.35 4.29
C TRP A 128 3.39 38.97 4.25
N LEU A 129 2.45 38.73 5.16
CA LEU A 129 1.66 37.52 5.22
C LEU A 129 0.86 37.26 3.95
N THR A 130 0.19 38.28 3.40
CA THR A 130 -0.63 38.11 2.19
C THR A 130 0.23 37.69 0.98
N ARG A 131 1.41 38.31 0.79
CA ARG A 131 2.33 37.95 -0.28
C ARG A 131 2.87 36.52 -0.12
N ARG A 132 3.21 36.15 1.10
CA ARG A 132 3.71 34.81 1.40
C ARG A 132 2.63 33.74 1.23
N LEU A 133 1.40 34.01 1.65
CA LEU A 133 0.26 33.12 1.42
C LEU A 133 0.07 32.82 -0.06
N TRP A 134 0.02 33.85 -0.90
CA TRP A 134 -0.09 33.69 -2.33
C TRP A 134 1.04 32.84 -2.92
N PHE A 135 2.27 33.13 -2.49
CA PHE A 135 3.43 32.36 -2.91
C PHE A 135 3.31 30.88 -2.49
N CYS A 136 3.02 30.62 -1.22
CA CYS A 136 2.91 29.25 -0.71
C CYS A 136 1.72 28.49 -1.34
N THR A 137 0.59 29.15 -1.56
CA THR A 137 -0.58 28.56 -2.25
C THR A 137 -0.24 28.22 -3.70
N PHE A 138 0.37 29.16 -4.42
CA PHE A 138 0.84 28.93 -5.79
C PHE A 138 1.85 27.79 -5.85
N TRP A 139 2.83 27.78 -4.93
CA TRP A 139 3.83 26.75 -4.83
C TRP A 139 3.24 25.36 -4.55
N ALA A 140 2.35 25.27 -3.57
CA ALA A 140 1.65 24.01 -3.26
C ALA A 140 0.80 23.51 -4.44
N ALA A 141 0.10 24.42 -5.13
CA ALA A 141 -0.67 24.08 -6.33
C ALA A 141 0.26 23.60 -7.47
N LEU A 142 1.40 24.26 -7.68
CA LEU A 142 2.40 23.86 -8.67
C LEU A 142 2.96 22.47 -8.34
N CYS A 143 3.37 22.24 -7.09
CA CYS A 143 3.85 20.93 -6.65
C CYS A 143 2.79 19.86 -6.82
N PHE A 144 1.54 20.15 -6.45
CA PHE A 144 0.42 19.21 -6.64
C PHE A 144 0.23 18.86 -8.10
N THR A 145 0.22 19.85 -9.01
CA THR A 145 0.03 19.59 -10.45
C THR A 145 1.18 18.79 -11.06
N LEU A 146 2.41 19.07 -10.65
CA LEU A 146 3.60 18.35 -11.14
C LEU A 146 3.65 16.91 -10.62
N LEU A 147 3.34 16.70 -9.35
CA LEU A 147 3.35 15.38 -8.72
C LEU A 147 2.12 14.55 -9.12
N ALA A 148 0.93 15.17 -9.23
CA ALA A 148 -0.30 14.51 -9.64
C ALA A 148 -0.24 13.95 -11.08
N LYS A 149 0.62 14.50 -11.94
CA LYS A 149 0.80 14.05 -13.34
C LYS A 149 1.28 12.59 -13.44
N ARG A 150 1.80 12.00 -12.36
CA ARG A 150 2.26 10.60 -12.30
C ARG A 150 1.15 9.57 -12.06
N GLY A 151 -0.10 9.84 -12.40
CA GLY A 151 -1.19 8.86 -12.32
C GLY A 151 -2.24 9.14 -11.24
N TYR A 152 -2.14 10.27 -10.55
CA TYR A 152 -3.15 10.73 -9.59
C TYR A 152 -4.28 11.55 -10.20
N SER A 153 -4.37 11.63 -11.52
CA SER A 153 -5.55 12.21 -12.10
C SER A 153 -6.71 11.27 -11.83
N LEU A 154 -7.42 11.53 -10.75
CA LEU A 154 -8.61 10.81 -10.34
C LEU A 154 -9.54 10.57 -11.53
N GLY A 155 -9.63 11.55 -12.44
CA GLY A 155 -10.40 11.47 -13.67
C GLY A 155 -9.92 10.37 -14.62
N TYR A 156 -8.63 10.25 -14.87
CA TYR A 156 -8.10 9.23 -15.78
C TYR A 156 -8.36 7.80 -15.25
N HIS A 157 -8.07 7.56 -13.97
CA HIS A 157 -8.32 6.25 -13.37
C HIS A 157 -9.80 5.92 -13.25
N VAL A 158 -10.65 6.89 -12.92
CA VAL A 158 -12.10 6.67 -12.88
C VAL A 158 -12.64 6.34 -14.27
N ILE A 159 -12.28 7.14 -15.29
CA ILE A 159 -12.81 6.94 -16.65
C ILE A 159 -12.30 5.61 -17.24
N THR A 160 -11.03 5.26 -17.05
CA THR A 160 -10.47 4.03 -17.62
C THR A 160 -10.91 2.76 -16.87
N LYS A 161 -11.28 2.87 -15.60
CA LYS A 161 -11.67 1.72 -14.77
C LYS A 161 -13.17 1.56 -14.60
N ILE A 162 -13.98 2.56 -14.94
CA ILE A 162 -15.44 2.50 -14.77
C ILE A 162 -16.05 1.34 -15.56
N ASN A 163 -15.50 1.04 -16.73
CA ASN A 163 -15.96 -0.06 -17.58
C ASN A 163 -15.66 -1.45 -16.98
N GLN A 164 -14.76 -1.55 -16.00
CA GLN A 164 -14.44 -2.79 -15.29
C GLN A 164 -15.32 -3.00 -14.06
N VAL A 165 -15.92 -1.95 -13.53
CA VAL A 165 -16.71 -2.01 -12.29
C VAL A 165 -18.00 -2.80 -12.49
N GLN A 166 -18.73 -2.53 -13.56
CA GLN A 166 -20.02 -3.16 -13.81
C GLN A 166 -19.89 -4.69 -14.07
N PRO A 167 -18.97 -5.16 -14.93
CA PRO A 167 -18.73 -6.60 -15.08
C PRO A 167 -18.31 -7.29 -13.77
N ALA A 168 -17.43 -6.67 -12.99
CA ALA A 168 -17.01 -7.22 -11.70
C ALA A 168 -18.22 -7.38 -10.74
N TYR A 169 -19.06 -6.35 -10.64
CA TYR A 169 -20.24 -6.42 -9.77
C TYR A 169 -21.27 -7.45 -10.23
N SER A 170 -21.51 -7.59 -11.53
CA SER A 170 -22.45 -8.59 -12.07
C SER A 170 -22.01 -10.02 -11.74
N LEU A 171 -20.71 -10.29 -11.64
CA LEU A 171 -20.18 -11.59 -11.24
C LEU A 171 -20.19 -11.75 -9.71
N ILE A 172 -19.88 -10.71 -8.95
CA ILE A 172 -19.92 -10.74 -7.47
C ILE A 172 -21.31 -11.10 -6.96
N VAL A 173 -22.37 -10.57 -7.59
CA VAL A 173 -23.77 -10.84 -7.21
C VAL A 173 -24.16 -12.30 -7.48
N GLN A 174 -23.51 -13.00 -8.38
CA GLN A 174 -23.77 -14.43 -8.67
C GLN A 174 -23.17 -15.35 -7.63
N ILE A 175 -22.24 -14.89 -6.80
CA ILE A 175 -21.56 -15.68 -5.77
C ILE A 175 -22.45 -15.69 -4.52
N ALA A 176 -22.83 -16.83 -4.01
CA ALA A 176 -23.66 -16.94 -2.81
C ALA A 176 -22.93 -16.47 -1.55
N ASP A 177 -23.69 -15.98 -0.56
CA ASP A 177 -23.11 -15.41 0.67
C ASP A 177 -22.32 -16.43 1.51
N ASN A 178 -22.64 -17.71 1.38
CA ASN A 178 -21.99 -18.80 2.11
C ASN A 178 -20.81 -19.43 1.36
N ASP A 179 -20.58 -19.04 0.10
CA ASP A 179 -19.50 -19.61 -0.70
C ASP A 179 -18.13 -19.18 -0.16
N SER A 180 -17.21 -20.12 -0.12
CA SER A 180 -15.78 -19.86 0.09
C SER A 180 -15.13 -19.45 -1.23
N VAL A 181 -14.46 -18.30 -1.23
CA VAL A 181 -14.04 -17.62 -2.48
C VAL A 181 -12.53 -17.44 -2.57
N LEU A 182 -11.96 -17.85 -3.71
CA LEU A 182 -10.63 -17.44 -4.15
C LEU A 182 -10.72 -16.17 -4.99
N THR A 183 -9.94 -15.15 -4.67
CA THR A 183 -10.00 -13.91 -5.43
C THR A 183 -8.70 -13.10 -5.37
N HIS A 184 -8.63 -12.03 -6.16
CA HIS A 184 -7.52 -11.06 -6.11
C HIS A 184 -7.70 -10.03 -4.99
N ASN A 185 -6.58 -9.45 -4.57
CA ASN A 185 -6.53 -8.46 -3.50
C ASN A 185 -7.50 -7.29 -3.69
N HIS A 186 -7.68 -6.81 -4.92
CA HIS A 186 -8.56 -5.66 -5.21
C HIS A 186 -10.08 -6.01 -5.24
N LEU A 187 -10.43 -7.28 -5.37
CA LEU A 187 -11.82 -7.75 -5.32
C LEU A 187 -12.25 -8.22 -3.92
N ALA A 188 -11.28 -8.65 -3.11
CA ALA A 188 -11.52 -9.18 -1.78
C ALA A 188 -12.37 -8.29 -0.86
N PRO A 189 -12.22 -6.94 -0.83
CA PRO A 189 -13.07 -6.09 -0.01
C PRO A 189 -14.56 -6.20 -0.33
N HIS A 190 -14.92 -6.47 -1.59
CA HIS A 190 -16.31 -6.65 -2.02
C HIS A 190 -16.90 -8.02 -1.67
N LEU A 191 -16.03 -8.95 -1.27
CA LEU A 191 -16.37 -10.33 -0.89
C LEU A 191 -16.18 -10.58 0.62
N SER A 192 -15.76 -9.56 1.37
CA SER A 192 -15.33 -9.66 2.78
C SER A 192 -16.43 -10.07 3.77
N GLN A 193 -17.69 -10.10 3.36
CA GLN A 193 -18.81 -10.56 4.20
C GLN A 193 -18.88 -12.09 4.31
N ARG A 194 -18.08 -12.83 3.53
CA ARG A 194 -18.03 -14.29 3.52
C ARG A 194 -17.09 -14.82 4.60
N LEU A 195 -17.39 -16.02 5.10
CA LEU A 195 -16.58 -16.65 6.15
C LEU A 195 -15.16 -16.99 5.67
N VAL A 196 -15.02 -17.37 4.41
CA VAL A 196 -13.73 -17.75 3.82
C VAL A 196 -13.49 -16.96 2.54
N VAL A 197 -12.51 -16.07 2.59
CA VAL A 197 -11.98 -15.38 1.41
C VAL A 197 -10.49 -15.64 1.34
N LYS A 198 -10.06 -16.40 0.35
CA LYS A 198 -8.65 -16.69 0.09
C LYS A 198 -8.12 -15.78 -1.00
N LEU A 199 -6.95 -15.19 -0.76
CA LEU A 199 -6.30 -14.34 -1.74
C LEU A 199 -5.36 -15.16 -2.62
N LEU A 200 -5.52 -15.03 -3.93
CA LEU A 200 -4.48 -15.43 -4.85
C LEU A 200 -3.36 -14.38 -4.76
N SER A 201 -2.25 -14.72 -4.08
CA SER A 201 -1.17 -13.78 -3.82
C SER A 201 0.19 -14.36 -4.18
N GLY A 202 1.02 -13.52 -4.82
CA GLY A 202 2.38 -13.91 -5.20
C GLY A 202 2.41 -14.99 -6.30
N GLU A 203 3.46 -15.81 -6.24
CA GLU A 203 3.65 -16.95 -7.15
C GLU A 203 3.50 -18.29 -6.42
N GLN A 204 2.88 -18.30 -5.25
CA GLN A 204 2.65 -19.54 -4.51
C GLN A 204 1.56 -20.34 -5.21
N SER A 205 1.94 -21.51 -5.72
CA SER A 205 0.97 -22.47 -6.25
C SER A 205 0.03 -22.93 -5.14
N LEU A 206 -1.27 -22.87 -5.42
CA LEU A 206 -2.29 -23.42 -4.53
C LEU A 206 -2.21 -24.94 -4.58
N THR A 207 -2.20 -25.57 -3.42
CA THR A 207 -2.26 -27.03 -3.34
C THR A 207 -3.69 -27.52 -3.64
N ALA A 208 -3.84 -28.78 -4.04
CA ALA A 208 -5.16 -29.36 -4.23
C ALA A 208 -6.02 -29.27 -2.95
N ALA A 209 -5.41 -29.46 -1.78
CA ALA A 209 -6.08 -29.31 -0.48
C ALA A 209 -6.56 -27.88 -0.21
N ASP A 210 -5.84 -26.86 -0.72
CA ASP A 210 -6.26 -25.46 -0.65
C ASP A 210 -7.49 -25.20 -1.52
N LEU A 211 -7.53 -25.79 -2.71
CA LEU A 211 -8.62 -25.64 -3.66
C LEU A 211 -9.86 -26.44 -3.26
N ASP A 212 -9.66 -27.56 -2.54
CA ASP A 212 -10.77 -28.38 -2.03
C ASP A 212 -11.63 -27.69 -0.97
N GLN A 213 -11.14 -26.63 -0.36
CA GLN A 213 -11.87 -25.83 0.62
C GLN A 213 -12.64 -24.65 0.00
N LEU A 214 -12.58 -24.51 -1.32
CA LEU A 214 -13.14 -23.36 -2.03
C LEU A 214 -14.31 -23.82 -2.92
N ASP A 215 -15.34 -23.00 -2.98
CA ASP A 215 -16.53 -23.23 -3.79
C ASP A 215 -16.47 -22.45 -5.11
N VAL A 216 -15.90 -21.24 -5.06
CA VAL A 216 -15.88 -20.30 -6.18
C VAL A 216 -14.51 -19.63 -6.30
N ALA A 217 -14.09 -19.33 -7.53
CA ALA A 217 -12.95 -18.45 -7.80
C ALA A 217 -13.40 -17.32 -8.72
N LEU A 218 -13.18 -16.07 -8.29
CA LEU A 218 -13.38 -14.86 -9.10
C LEU A 218 -12.02 -14.19 -9.34
N LEU A 219 -11.54 -14.31 -10.56
CA LEU A 219 -10.21 -13.86 -10.96
C LEU A 219 -10.30 -12.88 -12.14
N ASN A 220 -9.28 -12.05 -12.35
CA ASN A 220 -9.15 -11.23 -13.55
C ASN A 220 -7.88 -11.63 -14.31
N ARG A 221 -8.03 -12.18 -15.50
CA ARG A 221 -6.93 -12.67 -16.35
C ARG A 221 -6.12 -11.54 -16.93
N HIS A 222 -6.74 -10.40 -17.23
CA HIS A 222 -6.10 -9.28 -17.92
C HIS A 222 -5.42 -8.29 -16.95
N ASP A 223 -6.00 -8.05 -15.77
CA ASP A 223 -5.49 -7.10 -14.77
C ASP A 223 -5.60 -7.69 -13.34
N PRO A 224 -4.80 -8.70 -12.98
CA PRO A 224 -4.86 -9.33 -11.65
C PRO A 224 -4.43 -8.39 -10.55
N ARG A 225 -3.64 -7.37 -10.86
CA ARG A 225 -3.00 -6.42 -9.96
C ARG A 225 -2.05 -7.08 -8.95
N TRP A 226 -1.18 -6.26 -8.42
CA TRP A 226 -0.25 -6.68 -7.37
C TRP A 226 -1.02 -7.29 -6.17
N PRO A 227 -0.55 -8.39 -5.58
CA PRO A 227 0.76 -9.04 -5.76
C PRO A 227 0.80 -10.20 -6.77
N THR A 228 -0.24 -10.41 -7.57
CA THR A 228 -0.37 -11.55 -8.49
C THR A 228 0.07 -11.16 -9.91
N SER A 229 0.75 -12.06 -10.62
CA SER A 229 1.10 -11.87 -12.03
C SER A 229 0.00 -12.42 -12.97
N ILE A 230 -0.01 -11.93 -14.21
CA ILE A 230 -0.91 -12.44 -15.26
C ILE A 230 -0.65 -13.93 -15.52
N GLN A 231 0.63 -14.35 -15.56
CA GLN A 231 1.01 -15.74 -15.76
C GLN A 231 0.50 -16.65 -14.65
N HIS A 232 0.64 -16.21 -13.39
CA HIS A 232 0.18 -16.98 -12.25
C HIS A 232 -1.35 -17.11 -12.22
N THR A 233 -2.07 -16.03 -12.58
CA THR A 233 -3.52 -16.06 -12.70
C THR A 233 -3.98 -17.03 -13.80
N ALA A 234 -3.34 -16.97 -14.98
CA ALA A 234 -3.66 -17.88 -16.07
C ALA A 234 -3.43 -19.36 -15.69
N ALA A 235 -2.27 -19.66 -15.09
CA ALA A 235 -1.95 -20.99 -14.60
C ALA A 235 -2.95 -21.50 -13.56
N THR A 236 -3.42 -20.62 -12.66
CA THR A 236 -4.44 -20.97 -11.65
C THR A 236 -5.79 -21.28 -12.33
N ILE A 237 -6.21 -20.49 -13.31
CA ILE A 237 -7.45 -20.75 -14.06
C ILE A 237 -7.34 -22.10 -14.81
N GLU A 238 -6.22 -22.37 -15.47
CA GLU A 238 -6.00 -23.66 -16.13
C GLU A 238 -6.02 -24.85 -15.15
N GLN A 239 -5.45 -24.67 -13.95
CA GLN A 239 -5.52 -25.67 -12.88
C GLN A 239 -6.96 -25.94 -12.43
N LEU A 240 -7.80 -24.89 -12.24
CA LEU A 240 -9.20 -25.03 -11.89
C LEU A 240 -9.99 -25.75 -13.00
N GLN A 241 -9.74 -25.40 -14.26
CA GLN A 241 -10.36 -26.07 -15.42
C GLN A 241 -9.96 -27.57 -15.50
N ALA A 242 -8.69 -27.89 -15.24
CA ALA A 242 -8.20 -29.27 -15.18
C ALA A 242 -8.89 -30.07 -14.05
N MET A 243 -9.30 -29.40 -12.98
CA MET A 243 -10.11 -29.97 -11.88
C MET A 243 -11.63 -29.98 -12.19
N GLN A 244 -12.00 -29.72 -13.43
CA GLN A 244 -13.40 -29.73 -13.92
C GLN A 244 -14.27 -28.65 -13.29
N TRP A 245 -13.71 -27.54 -12.82
CA TRP A 245 -14.50 -26.39 -12.42
C TRP A 245 -15.17 -25.75 -13.64
N ALA A 246 -16.41 -25.35 -13.49
CA ALA A 246 -17.14 -24.61 -14.53
C ALA A 246 -16.68 -23.16 -14.53
N CYS A 247 -15.89 -22.78 -15.54
CA CYS A 247 -15.34 -21.42 -15.65
C CYS A 247 -16.02 -20.66 -16.79
N GLU A 248 -16.59 -19.50 -16.45
CA GLU A 248 -17.16 -18.54 -17.39
C GLU A 248 -16.24 -17.32 -17.46
N GLU A 249 -15.84 -16.93 -18.66
CA GLU A 249 -14.97 -15.77 -18.90
C GLU A 249 -15.76 -14.68 -19.62
N ASP A 250 -15.66 -13.45 -19.12
CA ASP A 250 -16.09 -12.27 -19.86
C ASP A 250 -14.90 -11.73 -20.66
N ASP A 251 -14.88 -12.03 -21.96
CA ASP A 251 -13.81 -11.67 -22.87
C ASP A 251 -13.51 -10.16 -22.91
N GLN A 252 -14.49 -9.31 -22.62
CA GLN A 252 -14.30 -7.86 -22.69
C GLN A 252 -13.58 -7.31 -21.44
N SER A 253 -13.91 -7.82 -20.26
CA SER A 253 -13.36 -7.34 -19.00
C SER A 253 -12.19 -8.21 -18.47
N GLY A 254 -12.06 -9.45 -18.97
CA GLY A 254 -11.10 -10.43 -18.54
C GLY A 254 -11.39 -11.05 -17.17
N PHE A 255 -12.60 -10.83 -16.63
CA PHE A 255 -13.03 -11.52 -15.42
C PHE A 255 -13.43 -12.96 -15.73
N VAL A 256 -13.00 -13.86 -14.86
CA VAL A 256 -13.29 -15.29 -14.93
C VAL A 256 -13.93 -15.71 -13.60
N LEU A 257 -15.12 -16.25 -13.70
CA LEU A 257 -15.83 -16.87 -12.58
C LEU A 257 -15.78 -18.39 -12.75
N CYS A 258 -15.09 -19.07 -11.85
CA CYS A 258 -15.04 -20.53 -11.82
C CYS A 258 -15.82 -21.04 -10.62
N GLN A 259 -16.74 -21.99 -10.84
CA GLN A 259 -17.54 -22.64 -9.82
C GLN A 259 -17.18 -24.11 -9.71
N ARG A 260 -17.06 -24.60 -8.49
CA ARG A 260 -16.80 -26.01 -8.23
C ARG A 260 -18.01 -26.85 -8.68
N PRO A 261 -17.82 -28.01 -9.33
CA PRO A 261 -18.93 -28.92 -9.65
C PRO A 261 -19.59 -29.38 -8.36
N THR A 262 -20.89 -29.19 -8.28
CA THR A 262 -21.70 -29.75 -7.19
C THR A 262 -21.68 -31.25 -7.33
N SER A 263 -21.11 -31.98 -6.36
CA SER A 263 -21.06 -33.43 -6.27
C SER A 263 -22.42 -34.04 -6.01
#